data_fb92db6a4bcc297107bc757c578c8832
#
_entry.id   fb92db6a4bcc297107bc757c578c8832
#
_cell.length_a   1.000
_cell.length_b   1.000
_cell.length_c   1.000
_cell.angle_alpha   90.00
_cell.angle_beta   90.00
_cell.angle_gamma   90.00
#
_symmetry.space_group_name_H-M   'P 1'
#
loop_
_entity.id
_entity.type
_entity.pdbx_description
1 polymer ?
#
loop_
_entity_poly.entity_id
_entity_poly.type
_entity_poly.pdbx_seq_one_letter_code
_entity_poly.pdbx_strand_id
1 'polypeptide(L)'
;TIEITKIVAVDDTIKYEIHDHTGLHLLKNEKVEAWVKYYNAESFGFSPEGLPESILAIPVTLYLIPVTWFYGVKLVVPSIDKTLYDDLSTIYAAYSKIYGPFKEEWRGKVTAKIVVENKMPESRFDNIVFFSGGVDALHAGIDNLGKRSVLVSVPSIESVEKTKKENSGWDFLNAKSQLIREFSAISESDWLLITNNFLVNIFDDARIQYDLKNSFNLNSEAFLFDGWFGIKYLNNILSAAPFAYAMGISNLILGSAFEQLEDNLASNLDGANPELSDSIRFAGVFFGEQDGLYTRRSRKMKNILESG
;
A
#
# COMPACT_ATOMS: atom_id res chain seq x y z
N THR A 1 -16.58 3.47 -16.61
CA THR A 1 -15.97 4.35 -15.60
C THR A 1 -16.11 3.70 -14.23
N ILE A 2 -15.01 3.70 -13.46
CA ILE A 2 -15.05 3.49 -12.02
C ILE A 2 -14.97 4.87 -11.36
N GLU A 3 -15.82 5.15 -10.38
CA GLU A 3 -15.87 6.47 -9.74
C GLU A 3 -15.84 6.33 -8.21
N ILE A 4 -14.94 7.07 -7.57
CA ILE A 4 -14.98 7.30 -6.13
C ILE A 4 -15.97 8.44 -5.89
N THR A 5 -17.14 8.13 -5.37
CA THR A 5 -18.24 9.09 -5.23
C THR A 5 -18.24 9.82 -3.90
N LYS A 6 -17.65 9.19 -2.86
CA LYS A 6 -17.64 9.75 -1.51
C LYS A 6 -16.40 9.30 -0.74
N ILE A 7 -15.80 10.24 -0.01
CA ILE A 7 -14.74 10.01 0.96
C ILE A 7 -15.13 10.71 2.26
N VAL A 8 -15.17 9.97 3.36
CA VAL A 8 -15.53 10.49 4.68
C VAL A 8 -14.57 9.97 5.72
N ALA A 9 -13.97 10.86 6.48
CA ALA A 9 -13.20 10.52 7.68
C ALA A 9 -14.08 10.70 8.93
N VAL A 10 -14.08 9.70 9.78
CA VAL A 10 -14.81 9.71 11.07
C VAL A 10 -13.95 9.00 12.09
N ASP A 11 -13.63 9.69 13.18
CA ASP A 11 -12.74 9.19 14.24
C ASP A 11 -11.38 8.73 13.68
N ASP A 12 -11.09 7.44 13.78
CA ASP A 12 -9.87 6.76 13.32
C ASP A 12 -10.02 6.08 11.93
N THR A 13 -11.11 6.34 11.22
CA THR A 13 -11.49 5.58 10.03
C THR A 13 -11.79 6.48 8.83
N ILE A 14 -11.23 6.13 7.66
CA ILE A 14 -11.61 6.70 6.36
C ILE A 14 -12.53 5.71 5.66
N LYS A 15 -13.68 6.18 5.18
CA LYS A 15 -14.65 5.39 4.43
C LYS A 15 -14.77 5.91 3.00
N TYR A 16 -14.89 4.99 2.07
CA TYR A 16 -14.99 5.25 0.63
C TYR A 16 -16.26 4.61 0.06
N GLU A 17 -16.90 5.32 -0.85
CA GLU A 17 -17.97 4.78 -1.68
C GLU A 17 -17.49 4.79 -3.14
N ILE A 18 -17.56 3.63 -3.82
CA ILE A 18 -17.01 3.43 -5.14
C ILE A 18 -18.10 2.81 -6.01
N HIS A 19 -18.29 3.36 -7.21
CA HIS A 19 -19.27 2.90 -8.17
C HIS A 19 -18.61 2.35 -9.44
N ASP A 20 -19.09 1.21 -9.92
CA ASP A 20 -18.71 0.63 -11.20
C ASP A 20 -19.77 0.90 -12.28
N HIS A 21 -19.46 1.83 -13.16
CA HIS A 21 -20.29 2.17 -14.33
C HIS A 21 -19.73 1.56 -15.64
N THR A 22 -18.83 0.59 -15.55
CA THR A 22 -18.18 0.02 -16.75
C THR A 22 -19.05 -0.97 -17.50
N GLY A 23 -20.00 -1.59 -16.81
CA GLY A 23 -20.71 -2.78 -17.30
C GLY A 23 -19.85 -4.05 -17.37
N LEU A 24 -18.59 -3.98 -16.92
CA LEU A 24 -17.66 -5.11 -16.92
C LEU A 24 -17.71 -5.91 -15.61
N HIS A 25 -18.41 -5.39 -14.61
CA HIS A 25 -18.49 -5.99 -13.27
C HIS A 25 -17.11 -6.25 -12.64
N LEU A 26 -16.25 -5.22 -12.65
CA LEU A 26 -14.89 -5.30 -12.10
C LEU A 26 -14.90 -5.26 -10.58
N LEU A 27 -15.87 -4.55 -10.00
CA LEU A 27 -16.10 -4.54 -8.56
C LEU A 27 -17.04 -5.67 -8.17
N LYS A 28 -17.01 -6.09 -6.91
CA LYS A 28 -17.91 -7.13 -6.36
C LYS A 28 -19.38 -6.81 -6.52
N ASN A 29 -19.74 -5.54 -6.48
CA ASN A 29 -21.09 -5.02 -6.73
C ASN A 29 -20.96 -3.70 -7.51
N GLU A 30 -22.05 -3.23 -8.13
CA GLU A 30 -22.09 -1.93 -8.81
C GLU A 30 -21.73 -0.76 -7.87
N LYS A 31 -22.02 -0.93 -6.58
CA LYS A 31 -21.59 -0.03 -5.51
C LYS A 31 -20.91 -0.84 -4.42
N VAL A 32 -19.70 -0.43 -4.04
CA VAL A 32 -18.95 -1.02 -2.95
C VAL A 32 -18.55 0.02 -1.91
N GLU A 33 -18.47 -0.41 -0.66
CA GLU A 33 -17.95 0.38 0.44
C GLU A 33 -16.61 -0.18 0.88
N ALA A 34 -15.62 0.70 0.98
CA ALA A 34 -14.28 0.37 1.44
C ALA A 34 -13.89 1.26 2.61
N TRP A 35 -12.89 0.84 3.39
CA TRP A 35 -12.43 1.62 4.51
C TRP A 35 -10.96 1.33 4.84
N VAL A 36 -10.34 2.32 5.52
CA VAL A 36 -9.03 2.22 6.18
C VAL A 36 -9.23 2.64 7.63
N LYS A 37 -8.70 1.85 8.58
CA LYS A 37 -8.78 2.12 10.01
C LYS A 37 -7.40 2.13 10.66
N TYR A 38 -7.19 3.08 11.57
CA TYR A 38 -5.93 3.33 12.26
C TYR A 38 -6.08 3.02 13.75
N TYR A 39 -5.35 2.02 14.25
CA TYR A 39 -5.33 1.65 15.67
C TYR A 39 -4.12 2.26 16.36
N ASN A 40 -4.25 2.71 17.58
CA ASN A 40 -3.27 3.48 18.34
C ASN A 40 -3.05 4.91 17.79
N ALA A 41 -3.98 5.41 17.01
CA ALA A 41 -3.92 6.75 16.39
C ALA A 41 -3.90 7.87 17.45
N GLU A 42 -4.59 7.66 18.55
CA GLU A 42 -4.71 8.60 19.67
C GLU A 42 -3.35 8.90 20.34
N SER A 43 -2.41 7.94 20.35
CA SER A 43 -1.08 8.16 20.90
C SER A 43 -0.28 9.21 20.14
N PHE A 44 -0.63 9.44 18.88
CA PHE A 44 -0.03 10.46 18.01
C PHE A 44 -0.84 11.76 17.99
N GLY A 45 -2.03 11.78 18.61
CA GLY A 45 -3.02 12.83 18.38
C GLY A 45 -3.47 12.87 16.91
N PHE A 46 -3.45 11.72 16.23
CA PHE A 46 -3.85 11.62 14.83
C PHE A 46 -5.33 11.29 14.71
N SER A 47 -5.99 12.06 13.86
CA SER A 47 -7.28 11.75 13.28
C SER A 47 -7.23 12.04 11.79
N PRO A 48 -7.80 11.19 10.92
CA PRO A 48 -7.96 11.52 9.51
C PRO A 48 -8.96 12.65 9.27
N GLU A 49 -9.78 13.00 10.27
CA GLU A 49 -10.70 14.13 10.17
C GLU A 49 -9.96 15.46 9.95
N GLY A 50 -10.44 16.26 9.03
CA GLY A 50 -9.82 17.56 8.71
C GLY A 50 -8.62 17.47 7.76
N LEU A 51 -8.15 16.27 7.38
CA LEU A 51 -7.16 16.15 6.32
C LEU A 51 -7.75 16.51 4.95
N PRO A 52 -6.93 17.02 4.01
CA PRO A 52 -7.38 17.27 2.64
C PRO A 52 -7.95 16.00 1.99
N GLU A 53 -9.11 16.13 1.32
CA GLU A 53 -9.73 15.00 0.62
C GLU A 53 -8.77 14.36 -0.40
N SER A 54 -7.89 15.16 -1.03
CA SER A 54 -6.87 14.69 -1.96
C SER A 54 -5.83 13.77 -1.33
N ILE A 55 -5.56 13.92 -0.03
CA ILE A 55 -4.70 13.04 0.76
C ILE A 55 -5.48 11.79 1.20
N LEU A 56 -6.71 11.97 1.66
CA LEU A 56 -7.59 10.84 2.02
C LEU A 56 -7.88 9.92 0.83
N ALA A 57 -7.86 10.45 -0.40
CA ALA A 57 -8.10 9.70 -1.63
C ALA A 57 -6.93 8.78 -2.03
N ILE A 58 -5.70 9.03 -1.56
CA ILE A 58 -4.49 8.33 -2.01
C ILE A 58 -4.61 6.80 -1.89
N PRO A 59 -4.97 6.23 -0.72
CA PRO A 59 -5.01 4.76 -0.56
C PRO A 59 -5.90 4.07 -1.59
N VAL A 60 -7.13 4.53 -1.71
CA VAL A 60 -8.13 3.90 -2.61
C VAL A 60 -7.83 4.17 -4.08
N THR A 61 -7.31 5.36 -4.42
CA THR A 61 -6.93 5.71 -5.79
C THR A 61 -5.83 4.79 -6.30
N LEU A 62 -4.76 4.64 -5.54
CA LEU A 62 -3.64 3.77 -5.91
C LEU A 62 -4.04 2.29 -5.94
N TYR A 63 -4.99 1.89 -5.11
CA TYR A 63 -5.52 0.52 -5.14
C TYR A 63 -6.35 0.23 -6.41
N LEU A 64 -7.08 1.22 -6.92
CA LEU A 64 -7.92 1.07 -8.11
C LEU A 64 -7.15 1.21 -9.43
N ILE A 65 -6.06 1.97 -9.45
CA ILE A 65 -5.31 2.33 -10.67
C ILE A 65 -4.88 1.11 -11.49
N PRO A 66 -4.23 0.05 -10.95
CA PRO A 66 -3.76 -1.06 -11.77
C PRO A 66 -4.89 -1.75 -12.56
N VAL A 67 -6.03 -1.96 -11.91
CA VAL A 67 -7.19 -2.58 -12.56
C VAL A 67 -7.74 -1.68 -13.66
N THR A 68 -7.87 -0.38 -13.39
CA THR A 68 -8.37 0.56 -14.42
C THR A 68 -7.45 0.61 -15.63
N TRP A 69 -6.15 0.47 -15.43
CA TRP A 69 -5.19 0.40 -16.54
C TRP A 69 -5.33 -0.87 -17.36
N PHE A 70 -5.38 -2.04 -16.72
CA PHE A 70 -5.55 -3.30 -17.43
C PHE A 70 -6.80 -3.34 -18.33
N TYR A 71 -7.88 -2.77 -17.84
CA TYR A 71 -9.15 -2.75 -18.59
C TYR A 71 -9.35 -1.51 -19.47
N GLY A 72 -8.37 -0.60 -19.51
CA GLY A 72 -8.48 0.64 -20.29
C GLY A 72 -9.65 1.53 -19.84
N VAL A 73 -10.14 1.38 -18.61
CA VAL A 73 -11.30 2.11 -18.12
C VAL A 73 -10.90 3.41 -17.43
N LYS A 74 -11.82 4.35 -17.38
CA LYS A 74 -11.63 5.63 -16.73
C LYS A 74 -11.86 5.50 -15.22
N LEU A 75 -10.91 5.98 -14.41
CA LEU A 75 -11.07 6.21 -12.98
C LEU A 75 -11.38 7.67 -12.73
N VAL A 76 -12.49 7.96 -12.06
CA VAL A 76 -12.86 9.32 -11.62
C VAL A 76 -12.68 9.43 -10.12
N VAL A 77 -11.89 10.40 -9.69
CA VAL A 77 -11.64 10.70 -8.28
C VAL A 77 -12.16 12.11 -7.93
N PRO A 78 -12.73 12.33 -6.74
CA PRO A 78 -13.25 13.66 -6.37
C PRO A 78 -12.12 14.66 -6.23
N SER A 79 -11.00 14.25 -5.65
CA SER A 79 -9.82 15.10 -5.46
C SER A 79 -8.57 14.25 -5.51
N ILE A 80 -7.46 14.82 -6.01
CA ILE A 80 -6.16 14.14 -6.07
C ILE A 80 -5.03 15.11 -5.70
N ASP A 81 -4.01 14.60 -5.02
CA ASP A 81 -2.77 15.34 -4.77
C ASP A 81 -2.04 15.62 -6.08
N LYS A 82 -1.55 16.86 -6.25
CA LYS A 82 -0.90 17.30 -7.50
C LYS A 82 0.36 16.49 -7.80
N THR A 83 1.17 16.20 -6.79
CA THR A 83 2.41 15.42 -6.98
C THR A 83 2.08 14.01 -7.48
N LEU A 84 1.11 13.35 -6.85
CA LEU A 84 0.64 12.04 -7.30
C LEU A 84 0.05 12.08 -8.71
N TYR A 85 -0.72 13.12 -9.03
CA TYR A 85 -1.32 13.28 -10.36
C TYR A 85 -0.26 13.45 -11.46
N ASP A 86 0.76 14.25 -11.20
CA ASP A 86 1.88 14.48 -12.12
C ASP A 86 2.72 13.21 -12.33
N ASP A 87 2.81 12.34 -11.31
CA ASP A 87 3.59 11.09 -11.36
C ASP A 87 2.86 9.90 -11.98
N LEU A 88 1.57 10.00 -12.29
CA LEU A 88 0.79 8.87 -12.83
C LEU A 88 1.42 8.21 -14.06
N SER A 89 2.07 8.99 -14.92
CA SER A 89 2.76 8.43 -16.10
C SER A 89 4.03 7.64 -15.73
N THR A 90 4.75 8.08 -14.71
CA THR A 90 5.94 7.39 -14.17
C THR A 90 5.53 6.09 -13.49
N ILE A 91 4.46 6.13 -12.69
CA ILE A 91 3.89 4.95 -12.03
C ILE A 91 3.42 3.92 -13.08
N TYR A 92 2.74 4.38 -14.14
CA TYR A 92 2.33 3.50 -15.24
C TYR A 92 3.53 2.83 -15.93
N ALA A 93 4.61 3.59 -16.18
CA ALA A 93 5.82 3.06 -16.79
C ALA A 93 6.49 2.01 -15.89
N ALA A 94 6.53 2.22 -14.57
CA ALA A 94 7.06 1.27 -13.61
C ALA A 94 6.24 -0.04 -13.59
N TYR A 95 4.91 0.04 -13.53
CA TYR A 95 4.04 -1.13 -13.65
C TYR A 95 4.25 -1.88 -14.96
N SER A 96 4.33 -1.15 -16.09
CA SER A 96 4.54 -1.76 -17.41
C SER A 96 5.90 -2.46 -17.51
N LYS A 97 6.93 -1.93 -16.85
CA LYS A 97 8.26 -2.54 -16.79
C LYS A 97 8.30 -3.83 -15.97
N ILE A 98 7.60 -3.84 -14.84
CA ILE A 98 7.60 -4.98 -13.88
C ILE A 98 6.69 -6.10 -14.38
N TYR A 99 5.45 -5.77 -14.74
CA TYR A 99 4.40 -6.73 -15.02
C TYR A 99 4.21 -7.08 -16.50
N GLY A 100 5.06 -6.57 -17.37
CA GLY A 100 5.09 -6.87 -18.79
C GLY A 100 4.65 -5.70 -19.66
N PRO A 101 4.87 -5.78 -20.98
CA PRO A 101 4.55 -4.69 -21.87
C PRO A 101 3.02 -4.49 -21.91
N PHE A 102 2.55 -3.48 -21.22
CA PHE A 102 1.14 -3.10 -21.30
C PHE A 102 0.82 -2.61 -22.70
N LYS A 103 -0.26 -3.09 -23.26
CA LYS A 103 -0.75 -2.58 -24.52
C LYS A 103 -1.29 -1.16 -24.35
N GLU A 104 -1.23 -0.35 -25.40
CA GLU A 104 -1.69 1.03 -25.32
C GLU A 104 -3.18 1.14 -24.96
N GLU A 105 -3.99 0.21 -25.42
CA GLU A 105 -5.42 0.12 -25.06
C GLU A 105 -5.67 -0.18 -23.57
N TRP A 106 -4.68 -0.71 -22.86
CA TRP A 106 -4.76 -0.96 -21.41
C TRP A 106 -4.51 0.28 -20.56
N ARG A 107 -4.16 1.39 -21.21
CA ARG A 107 -3.91 2.65 -20.51
C ARG A 107 -5.21 3.34 -20.12
N GLY A 108 -5.81 2.93 -19.00
CA GLY A 108 -6.92 3.66 -18.38
C GLY A 108 -6.52 5.08 -17.99
N LYS A 109 -7.51 5.96 -17.89
CA LYS A 109 -7.30 7.38 -17.56
C LYS A 109 -7.79 7.68 -16.17
N VAL A 110 -6.94 8.28 -15.34
CA VAL A 110 -7.36 8.91 -14.08
C VAL A 110 -7.81 10.34 -14.38
N THR A 111 -8.99 10.70 -13.90
CA THR A 111 -9.54 12.05 -14.02
C THR A 111 -9.94 12.52 -12.63
N ALA A 112 -9.36 13.61 -12.17
CA ALA A 112 -9.73 14.25 -10.92
C ALA A 112 -10.71 15.41 -11.18
N LYS A 113 -11.72 15.56 -10.31
CA LYS A 113 -12.59 16.75 -10.31
C LYS A 113 -11.80 17.97 -9.82
N ILE A 114 -10.91 17.75 -8.83
CA ILE A 114 -10.04 18.79 -8.26
C ILE A 114 -8.63 18.22 -8.13
N VAL A 115 -7.61 18.98 -8.56
CA VAL A 115 -6.19 18.71 -8.32
C VAL A 115 -5.70 19.69 -7.27
N VAL A 116 -5.15 19.19 -6.16
CA VAL A 116 -4.77 20.01 -5.00
C VAL A 116 -3.26 19.93 -4.79
N GLU A 117 -2.61 21.08 -4.71
CA GLU A 117 -1.20 21.16 -4.30
C GLU A 117 -1.12 21.12 -2.77
N ASN A 118 -0.83 19.94 -2.21
CA ASN A 118 -0.62 19.79 -0.78
C ASN A 118 0.83 20.11 -0.41
N LYS A 119 0.99 20.69 0.77
CA LYS A 119 2.32 20.92 1.36
C LYS A 119 2.44 20.06 2.62
N MET A 120 3.56 19.39 2.74
CA MET A 120 3.87 18.59 3.91
C MET A 120 3.91 19.48 5.16
N PRO A 121 3.23 19.11 6.25
CA PRO A 121 3.37 19.78 7.53
C PRO A 121 4.81 19.66 8.09
N GLU A 122 5.09 20.41 9.13
CA GLU A 122 6.35 20.24 9.87
C GLU A 122 6.48 18.82 10.42
N SER A 123 7.68 18.25 10.24
CA SER A 123 7.94 16.85 10.60
C SER A 123 7.96 16.62 12.11
N ARG A 124 7.10 15.72 12.57
CA ARG A 124 7.11 15.19 13.95
C ARG A 124 7.96 13.93 14.09
N PHE A 125 8.10 13.17 13.01
CA PHE A 125 8.89 11.95 12.91
C PHE A 125 9.68 11.95 11.61
N ASP A 126 10.79 11.24 11.55
CA ASP A 126 11.63 11.22 10.37
C ASP A 126 11.21 10.12 9.40
N ASN A 127 10.80 8.96 9.93
CA ASN A 127 10.50 7.79 9.11
C ASN A 127 9.22 7.06 9.55
N ILE A 128 8.57 6.42 8.61
CA ILE A 128 7.76 5.23 8.84
C ILE A 128 8.60 4.01 8.47
N VAL A 129 8.63 3.00 9.35
CA VAL A 129 9.22 1.69 9.06
C VAL A 129 8.11 0.65 9.03
N PHE A 130 7.88 0.04 7.86
CA PHE A 130 6.85 -0.99 7.74
C PHE A 130 7.31 -2.28 8.41
N PHE A 131 6.54 -2.73 9.39
CA PHE A 131 6.86 -3.85 10.26
C PHE A 131 5.83 -4.97 10.16
N SER A 132 6.20 -6.04 9.47
CA SER A 132 5.38 -7.25 9.34
C SER A 132 5.75 -8.35 10.36
N GLY A 133 6.89 -8.23 11.04
CA GLY A 133 7.49 -9.24 11.90
C GLY A 133 8.30 -10.29 11.13
N GLY A 134 8.48 -10.16 9.82
CA GLY A 134 9.40 -10.98 9.02
C GLY A 134 10.85 -10.50 9.17
N VAL A 135 11.81 -11.33 8.72
CA VAL A 135 13.27 -11.06 8.84
C VAL A 135 13.63 -9.70 8.23
N ASP A 136 13.13 -9.39 7.04
CA ASP A 136 13.47 -8.15 6.33
C ASP A 136 12.92 -6.92 7.08
N ALA A 137 11.68 -7.00 7.57
CA ALA A 137 11.05 -5.95 8.35
C ALA A 137 11.71 -5.77 9.73
N LEU A 138 12.15 -6.87 10.36
CA LEU A 138 12.86 -6.82 11.63
C LEU A 138 14.24 -6.16 11.45
N HIS A 139 14.97 -6.51 10.39
CA HIS A 139 16.24 -5.88 10.04
C HIS A 139 16.05 -4.37 9.82
N ALA A 140 15.08 -3.97 9.01
CA ALA A 140 14.77 -2.56 8.77
C ALA A 140 14.39 -1.83 10.07
N GLY A 141 13.63 -2.49 10.96
CA GLY A 141 13.32 -1.96 12.29
C GLY A 141 14.58 -1.67 13.09
N ILE A 142 15.50 -2.62 13.17
CA ILE A 142 16.75 -2.51 13.93
C ILE A 142 17.67 -1.43 13.34
N ASP A 143 17.85 -1.39 12.03
CA ASP A 143 18.73 -0.42 11.35
C ASP A 143 18.22 1.03 11.49
N ASN A 144 16.95 1.19 11.86
CA ASN A 144 16.34 2.49 12.10
C ASN A 144 16.07 2.79 13.58
N LEU A 145 16.59 1.98 14.51
CA LEU A 145 16.56 2.28 15.94
C LEU A 145 17.27 3.60 16.26
N GLY A 146 16.75 4.33 17.26
CA GLY A 146 17.31 5.63 17.68
C GLY A 146 17.01 6.78 16.73
N LYS A 147 16.40 6.53 15.56
CA LYS A 147 15.82 7.55 14.70
C LYS A 147 14.39 7.82 15.18
N ARG A 148 13.89 9.04 14.97
CA ARG A 148 12.47 9.35 15.26
C ARG A 148 11.56 8.62 14.27
N SER A 149 11.44 7.30 14.44
CA SER A 149 10.70 6.42 13.53
C SER A 149 9.43 5.93 14.17
N VAL A 150 8.40 5.71 13.33
CA VAL A 150 7.15 5.05 13.70
C VAL A 150 7.13 3.68 13.03
N LEU A 151 6.95 2.64 13.82
CA LEU A 151 6.71 1.29 13.29
C LEU A 151 5.26 1.20 12.82
N VAL A 152 5.05 0.83 11.57
CA VAL A 152 3.71 0.70 10.99
C VAL A 152 3.48 -0.71 10.49
N SER A 153 2.45 -1.37 11.03
CA SER A 153 2.00 -2.67 10.51
C SER A 153 0.70 -2.52 9.74
N VAL A 154 0.65 -3.12 8.55
CA VAL A 154 -0.56 -3.14 7.70
C VAL A 154 -0.93 -4.59 7.39
N PRO A 155 -1.51 -5.33 8.35
CA PRO A 155 -1.92 -6.71 8.13
C PRO A 155 -3.09 -6.78 7.14
N SER A 156 -3.05 -7.79 6.26
CA SER A 156 -4.15 -8.06 5.35
C SER A 156 -5.39 -8.57 6.10
N ILE A 157 -6.53 -7.95 5.88
CA ILE A 157 -7.83 -8.42 6.43
C ILE A 157 -8.27 -9.76 5.83
N GLU A 158 -7.80 -10.13 4.65
CA GLU A 158 -8.04 -11.47 4.11
C GLU A 158 -7.56 -12.56 5.08
N SER A 159 -6.39 -12.33 5.70
CA SER A 159 -5.89 -13.20 6.77
C SER A 159 -6.82 -13.18 8.00
N VAL A 160 -7.42 -12.03 8.31
CA VAL A 160 -8.37 -11.88 9.42
C VAL A 160 -9.70 -12.58 9.14
N GLU A 161 -10.23 -12.49 7.91
CA GLU A 161 -11.52 -13.10 7.56
C GLU A 161 -11.42 -14.61 7.33
N LYS A 162 -10.32 -15.11 6.75
CA LYS A 162 -10.05 -16.55 6.67
C LYS A 162 -9.99 -17.16 8.05
N THR A 163 -9.35 -16.49 9.00
CA THR A 163 -9.27 -16.94 10.39
C THR A 163 -10.56 -16.72 11.19
N LYS A 164 -11.45 -15.79 10.81
CA LYS A 164 -12.78 -15.68 11.42
C LYS A 164 -13.66 -16.92 11.19
N LYS A 165 -13.55 -17.57 10.03
CA LYS A 165 -14.25 -18.84 9.74
C LYS A 165 -13.74 -19.99 10.62
N GLU A 166 -12.55 -19.87 11.18
CA GLU A 166 -11.89 -20.85 12.06
C GLU A 166 -11.85 -20.42 13.52
N ASN A 167 -12.64 -19.40 13.94
CA ASN A 167 -12.62 -18.75 15.27
C ASN A 167 -11.27 -18.06 15.63
N SER A 168 -10.36 -17.88 14.71
CA SER A 168 -8.99 -17.40 14.96
C SER A 168 -8.67 -16.00 14.39
N GLY A 169 -9.62 -15.32 13.73
CA GLY A 169 -9.37 -14.03 13.08
C GLY A 169 -9.05 -12.87 14.02
N TRP A 170 -9.66 -12.86 15.17
CA TRP A 170 -9.31 -11.93 16.24
C TRP A 170 -7.93 -12.24 16.82
N ASP A 171 -7.55 -13.51 16.85
CA ASP A 171 -6.23 -13.95 17.34
C ASP A 171 -5.11 -13.46 16.43
N PHE A 172 -5.34 -13.38 15.09
CA PHE A 172 -4.34 -12.87 14.16
C PHE A 172 -4.09 -11.36 14.33
N LEU A 173 -5.13 -10.53 14.42
CA LEU A 173 -4.97 -9.09 14.68
C LEU A 173 -4.36 -8.84 16.05
N ASN A 174 -4.76 -9.60 17.06
CA ASN A 174 -4.19 -9.52 18.39
C ASN A 174 -2.72 -9.94 18.38
N ALA A 175 -2.36 -11.01 17.68
CA ALA A 175 -0.98 -11.46 17.55
C ALA A 175 -0.11 -10.43 16.82
N LYS A 176 -0.61 -9.81 15.73
CA LYS A 176 0.10 -8.73 15.02
C LYS A 176 0.24 -7.47 15.86
N SER A 177 -0.81 -7.10 16.58
CA SER A 177 -0.79 -5.99 17.52
C SER A 177 0.17 -6.25 18.69
N GLN A 178 0.20 -7.47 19.21
CA GLN A 178 1.12 -7.87 20.26
C GLN A 178 2.58 -7.81 19.76
N LEU A 179 2.86 -8.39 18.60
CA LEU A 179 4.21 -8.43 18.02
C LEU A 179 4.78 -7.02 17.82
N ILE A 180 4.01 -6.12 17.22
CA ILE A 180 4.50 -4.73 17.00
C ILE A 180 4.68 -3.99 18.33
N ARG A 181 3.81 -4.21 19.31
CA ARG A 181 3.92 -3.61 20.65
C ARG A 181 5.14 -4.10 21.40
N GLU A 182 5.42 -5.40 21.36
CA GLU A 182 6.59 -5.99 22.01
C GLU A 182 7.88 -5.46 21.38
N PHE A 183 7.95 -5.42 20.05
CA PHE A 183 9.12 -4.86 19.37
C PHE A 183 9.25 -3.34 19.62
N SER A 184 8.16 -2.59 19.58
CA SER A 184 8.12 -1.17 19.91
C SER A 184 8.66 -0.88 21.31
N ALA A 185 8.27 -1.70 22.30
CA ALA A 185 8.75 -1.55 23.68
C ALA A 185 10.26 -1.81 23.82
N ILE A 186 10.80 -2.79 23.07
CA ILE A 186 12.24 -3.10 23.06
C ILE A 186 13.03 -2.02 22.33
N SER A 187 12.51 -1.53 21.21
CA SER A 187 13.17 -0.54 20.34
C SER A 187 12.93 0.91 20.77
N GLU A 188 12.16 1.15 21.82
CA GLU A 188 11.73 2.48 22.27
C GLU A 188 11.13 3.33 21.13
N SER A 189 10.40 2.67 20.20
CA SER A 189 9.77 3.30 19.04
C SER A 189 8.27 3.41 19.23
N ASP A 190 7.67 4.42 18.64
CA ASP A 190 6.20 4.50 18.54
C ASP A 190 5.67 3.50 17.51
N TRP A 191 4.40 3.11 17.63
CA TRP A 191 3.79 2.14 16.70
C TRP A 191 2.37 2.50 16.30
N LEU A 192 2.01 2.14 15.07
CA LEU A 192 0.68 2.27 14.49
C LEU A 192 0.28 0.96 13.78
N LEU A 193 -0.96 0.54 13.96
CA LEU A 193 -1.52 -0.58 13.21
C LEU A 193 -2.60 -0.04 12.27
N ILE A 194 -2.51 -0.37 10.98
CA ILE A 194 -3.48 0.05 9.96
C ILE A 194 -4.14 -1.19 9.38
N THR A 195 -5.46 -1.18 9.25
CA THR A 195 -6.19 -2.21 8.52
C THR A 195 -7.07 -1.58 7.47
N ASN A 196 -7.38 -2.33 6.43
CA ASN A 196 -8.37 -1.96 5.42
C ASN A 196 -9.07 -3.20 4.88
N ASN A 197 -10.21 -3.01 4.23
CA ASN A 197 -10.97 -4.09 3.62
C ASN A 197 -10.83 -4.15 2.09
N PHE A 198 -9.83 -3.50 1.51
CA PHE A 198 -9.69 -3.36 0.06
C PHE A 198 -9.61 -4.71 -0.65
N LEU A 199 -8.74 -5.61 -0.14
CA LEU A 199 -8.54 -6.95 -0.72
C LEU A 199 -9.80 -7.80 -0.80
N VAL A 200 -10.67 -7.64 0.20
CA VAL A 200 -11.86 -8.49 0.32
C VAL A 200 -13.13 -7.85 -0.20
N ASN A 201 -13.18 -6.52 -0.34
CA ASN A 201 -14.42 -5.83 -0.64
C ASN A 201 -14.49 -5.12 -1.99
N ILE A 202 -13.36 -4.70 -2.56
CA ILE A 202 -13.42 -3.85 -3.75
C ILE A 202 -13.62 -4.69 -5.01
N PHE A 203 -12.68 -5.55 -5.36
CA PHE A 203 -12.68 -6.24 -6.64
C PHE A 203 -13.33 -7.62 -6.62
N ASP A 204 -13.90 -8.04 -7.75
CA ASP A 204 -14.15 -9.45 -8.03
C ASP A 204 -12.83 -10.11 -8.48
N ASP A 205 -12.06 -10.55 -7.49
CA ASP A 205 -10.74 -11.14 -7.71
C ASP A 205 -10.79 -12.37 -8.63
N ALA A 206 -11.83 -13.21 -8.51
CA ALA A 206 -11.96 -14.40 -9.35
C ALA A 206 -12.14 -14.01 -10.83
N ARG A 207 -12.93 -13.00 -11.09
CA ARG A 207 -13.15 -12.45 -12.42
C ARG A 207 -11.87 -11.83 -12.98
N ILE A 208 -11.19 -10.99 -12.22
CA ILE A 208 -9.98 -10.32 -12.69
C ILE A 208 -8.87 -11.34 -12.96
N GLN A 209 -8.64 -12.31 -12.07
CA GLN A 209 -7.66 -13.37 -12.32
C GLN A 209 -8.00 -14.21 -13.57
N TYR A 210 -9.27 -14.50 -13.78
CA TYR A 210 -9.71 -15.20 -14.99
C TYR A 210 -9.40 -14.39 -16.26
N ASP A 211 -9.69 -13.09 -16.25
CA ASP A 211 -9.44 -12.21 -17.39
C ASP A 211 -7.93 -12.00 -17.63
N LEU A 212 -7.13 -11.81 -16.57
CA LEU A 212 -5.67 -11.71 -16.67
C LEU A 212 -5.09 -12.95 -17.36
N LYS A 213 -5.57 -14.13 -17.02
CA LYS A 213 -5.12 -15.39 -17.61
C LYS A 213 -5.56 -15.57 -19.06
N ASN A 214 -6.84 -15.32 -19.36
CA ASN A 214 -7.46 -15.75 -20.62
C ASN A 214 -7.58 -14.62 -21.65
N SER A 215 -7.74 -13.39 -21.22
CA SER A 215 -7.98 -12.24 -22.10
C SER A 215 -6.73 -11.40 -22.32
N PHE A 216 -5.89 -11.25 -21.28
CA PHE A 216 -4.67 -10.46 -21.37
C PHE A 216 -3.42 -11.29 -21.68
N ASN A 217 -3.57 -12.61 -21.75
CA ASN A 217 -2.49 -13.56 -22.07
C ASN A 217 -1.24 -13.44 -21.17
N LEU A 218 -1.45 -13.02 -19.94
CA LEU A 218 -0.41 -12.92 -18.91
C LEU A 218 -0.25 -14.29 -18.23
N ASN A 219 0.17 -15.28 -19.05
CA ASN A 219 0.11 -16.71 -18.73
C ASN A 219 1.22 -17.24 -17.83
N SER A 220 2.10 -16.43 -17.27
CA SER A 220 3.04 -16.99 -16.31
C SER A 220 2.29 -17.31 -15.01
N GLU A 221 2.42 -18.55 -14.52
CA GLU A 221 1.90 -18.92 -13.18
C GLU A 221 2.42 -17.96 -12.12
N ALA A 222 3.66 -17.48 -12.26
CA ALA A 222 4.25 -16.46 -11.43
C ALA A 222 3.46 -15.14 -11.46
N PHE A 223 3.03 -14.66 -12.62
CA PHE A 223 2.25 -13.42 -12.68
C PHE A 223 0.88 -13.56 -12.01
N LEU A 224 0.20 -14.69 -12.20
CA LEU A 224 -1.13 -14.91 -11.63
C LEU A 224 -1.10 -15.02 -10.10
N PHE A 225 -0.03 -15.59 -9.55
CA PHE A 225 0.09 -15.83 -8.11
C PHE A 225 0.79 -14.66 -7.41
N ASP A 226 1.97 -14.28 -7.88
CA ASP A 226 2.80 -13.28 -7.23
C ASP A 226 2.52 -11.86 -7.73
N GLY A 227 2.32 -11.67 -9.04
CA GLY A 227 2.13 -10.35 -9.63
C GLY A 227 0.83 -9.69 -9.21
N TRP A 228 -0.30 -10.39 -9.28
CA TRP A 228 -1.58 -9.82 -8.84
C TRP A 228 -1.62 -9.57 -7.34
N PHE A 229 -1.04 -10.48 -6.56
CA PHE A 229 -0.89 -10.28 -5.12
C PHE A 229 0.07 -9.13 -4.80
N GLY A 230 1.19 -9.04 -5.50
CA GLY A 230 2.18 -7.98 -5.34
C GLY A 230 1.62 -6.58 -5.62
N ILE A 231 0.84 -6.43 -6.72
CA ILE A 231 0.14 -5.19 -7.05
C ILE A 231 -0.77 -4.76 -5.88
N LYS A 232 -1.55 -5.70 -5.34
CA LYS A 232 -2.47 -5.42 -4.24
C LYS A 232 -1.73 -5.12 -2.94
N TYR A 233 -0.63 -5.79 -2.68
CA TYR A 233 0.14 -5.63 -1.45
C TYR A 233 0.75 -4.25 -1.32
N LEU A 234 1.40 -3.73 -2.36
CA LEU A 234 1.95 -2.37 -2.34
C LEU A 234 0.86 -1.33 -2.08
N ASN A 235 -0.24 -1.43 -2.79
CA ASN A 235 -1.36 -0.51 -2.63
C ASN A 235 -1.97 -0.58 -1.21
N ASN A 236 -1.89 -1.74 -0.56
CA ASN A 236 -2.33 -1.91 0.83
C ASN A 236 -1.44 -1.11 1.81
N ILE A 237 -0.12 -1.12 1.60
CA ILE A 237 0.85 -0.36 2.42
C ILE A 237 0.60 1.15 2.30
N LEU A 238 0.19 1.62 1.12
CA LEU A 238 -0.14 3.04 0.89
C LEU A 238 -1.33 3.56 1.72
N SER A 239 -2.02 2.69 2.44
CA SER A 239 -2.97 3.09 3.49
C SER A 239 -2.32 3.93 4.60
N ALA A 240 -0.98 3.93 4.71
CA ALA A 240 -0.24 4.79 5.63
C ALA A 240 -0.10 6.25 5.15
N ALA A 241 -0.41 6.55 3.88
CA ALA A 241 -0.18 7.89 3.32
C ALA A 241 -0.88 9.04 4.08
N PRO A 242 -2.16 8.93 4.51
CA PRO A 242 -2.80 9.96 5.32
C PRO A 242 -2.10 10.23 6.66
N PHE A 243 -1.63 9.17 7.32
CA PHE A 243 -0.86 9.29 8.55
C PHE A 243 0.51 9.94 8.31
N ALA A 244 1.22 9.49 7.27
CA ALA A 244 2.53 10.07 6.89
C ALA A 244 2.39 11.57 6.64
N TYR A 245 1.37 11.98 5.89
CA TYR A 245 1.09 13.39 5.65
C TYR A 245 0.82 14.15 6.95
N ALA A 246 -0.08 13.67 7.80
CA ALA A 246 -0.45 14.35 9.04
C ALA A 246 0.72 14.53 10.00
N MET A 247 1.66 13.58 10.01
CA MET A 247 2.85 13.62 10.87
C MET A 247 4.05 14.30 10.21
N GLY A 248 3.93 14.78 8.97
CA GLY A 248 5.03 15.40 8.24
C GLY A 248 6.16 14.42 7.88
N ILE A 249 5.87 13.13 7.75
CA ILE A 249 6.88 12.09 7.50
C ILE A 249 7.15 12.02 5.99
N SER A 250 8.40 12.24 5.61
CA SER A 250 8.83 12.25 4.21
C SER A 250 9.49 10.95 3.75
N ASN A 251 9.70 10.00 4.65
CA ASN A 251 10.44 8.78 4.35
C ASN A 251 9.70 7.54 4.84
N LEU A 252 9.37 6.63 3.91
CA LEU A 252 8.66 5.39 4.17
C LEU A 252 9.57 4.21 3.83
N ILE A 253 10.01 3.49 4.85
CA ILE A 253 11.04 2.45 4.77
C ILE A 253 10.40 1.08 4.70
N LEU A 254 10.75 0.30 3.67
CA LEU A 254 10.39 -1.10 3.49
C LEU A 254 11.60 -1.99 3.73
N GLY A 255 11.45 -3.09 4.46
CA GLY A 255 12.47 -4.13 4.50
C GLY A 255 12.52 -4.86 3.16
N SER A 256 13.66 -4.79 2.46
CA SER A 256 13.80 -5.37 1.12
C SER A 256 13.97 -6.89 1.16
N ALA A 257 13.24 -7.60 0.32
CA ALA A 257 13.43 -9.03 0.07
C ALA A 257 14.49 -9.33 -1.02
N PHE A 258 14.99 -8.32 -1.73
CA PHE A 258 15.98 -8.47 -2.80
C PHE A 258 17.36 -8.75 -2.22
N GLU A 259 17.95 -9.90 -2.57
CA GLU A 259 19.15 -10.40 -1.92
C GLU A 259 20.45 -10.18 -2.72
N GLN A 260 20.37 -9.95 -4.03
CA GLN A 260 21.54 -9.88 -4.90
C GLN A 260 21.38 -8.80 -5.97
N LEU A 261 22.51 -8.21 -6.38
CA LEU A 261 22.55 -7.27 -7.50
C LEU A 261 22.15 -7.92 -8.84
N GLU A 262 22.32 -9.25 -8.95
CA GLU A 262 21.92 -10.02 -10.12
C GLU A 262 20.41 -10.27 -10.18
N ASP A 263 19.69 -10.02 -9.08
CA ASP A 263 18.23 -10.08 -9.09
C ASP A 263 17.71 -9.08 -10.11
N ASN A 264 17.07 -9.59 -11.15
CA ASN A 264 16.50 -8.74 -12.18
C ASN A 264 15.26 -8.03 -11.62
N LEU A 265 15.44 -6.81 -11.12
CA LEU A 265 14.35 -6.01 -10.55
C LEU A 265 13.16 -5.86 -11.50
N ALA A 266 13.42 -5.77 -12.82
CA ALA A 266 12.38 -5.64 -13.82
C ALA A 266 11.52 -6.91 -14.00
N SER A 267 12.04 -8.08 -13.60
CA SER A 267 11.31 -9.35 -13.68
C SER A 267 10.78 -9.84 -12.34
N ASN A 268 11.11 -9.13 -11.25
CA ASN A 268 10.60 -9.47 -9.94
C ASN A 268 9.22 -8.84 -9.72
N LEU A 269 8.21 -9.68 -9.61
CA LEU A 269 6.80 -9.30 -9.49
C LEU A 269 6.39 -8.89 -8.06
N ASP A 270 7.33 -8.78 -7.14
CA ASP A 270 7.06 -8.31 -5.78
C ASP A 270 6.54 -6.88 -5.79
N GLY A 271 5.44 -6.64 -5.09
CA GLY A 271 4.85 -5.31 -4.96
C GLY A 271 5.74 -4.29 -4.24
N ALA A 272 6.74 -4.76 -3.48
CA ALA A 272 7.76 -3.91 -2.88
C ALA A 272 8.95 -3.64 -3.83
N ASN A 273 8.80 -3.88 -5.14
CA ASN A 273 9.84 -3.63 -6.11
C ASN A 273 10.26 -2.14 -6.11
N PRO A 274 11.57 -1.84 -5.97
CA PRO A 274 12.07 -0.47 -5.95
C PRO A 274 11.65 0.39 -7.15
N GLU A 275 11.60 -0.21 -8.34
CA GLU A 275 11.15 0.50 -9.55
C GLU A 275 9.76 1.11 -9.39
N LEU A 276 8.88 0.44 -8.65
CA LEU A 276 7.54 0.91 -8.40
C LEU A 276 7.48 1.87 -7.21
N SER A 277 8.09 1.49 -6.07
CA SER A 277 8.07 2.32 -4.88
C SER A 277 8.70 3.69 -5.11
N ASP A 278 9.80 3.76 -5.85
CA ASP A 278 10.47 5.02 -6.19
C ASP A 278 9.65 5.91 -7.15
N SER A 279 8.67 5.34 -7.83
CA SER A 279 7.79 6.07 -8.76
C SER A 279 6.60 6.77 -8.08
N ILE A 280 6.30 6.44 -6.80
CA ILE A 280 5.12 6.94 -6.10
C ILE A 280 5.51 8.07 -5.16
N ARG A 281 4.93 9.26 -5.38
CA ARG A 281 5.10 10.42 -4.54
C ARG A 281 3.76 11.11 -4.29
N PHE A 282 3.64 11.79 -3.16
CA PHE A 282 2.51 12.67 -2.82
C PHE A 282 2.97 13.74 -1.82
N ALA A 283 2.52 14.96 -1.97
CA ALA A 283 2.84 16.10 -1.10
C ALA A 283 4.35 16.24 -0.75
N GLY A 284 5.25 15.82 -1.67
CA GLY A 284 6.69 15.81 -1.46
C GLY A 284 7.27 14.60 -0.74
N VAL A 285 6.43 13.63 -0.34
CA VAL A 285 6.86 12.36 0.26
C VAL A 285 7.22 11.36 -0.83
N PHE A 286 8.39 10.74 -0.71
CA PHE A 286 8.75 9.58 -1.50
C PHE A 286 8.29 8.31 -0.77
N PHE A 287 7.62 7.42 -1.49
CA PHE A 287 7.37 6.09 -1.02
C PHE A 287 8.58 5.22 -1.34
N GLY A 288 9.15 4.55 -0.32
CA GLY A 288 9.97 3.40 -0.61
C GLY A 288 11.47 3.56 -0.61
N GLU A 289 12.04 4.09 0.44
CA GLU A 289 13.40 3.67 0.76
C GLU A 289 13.39 2.17 1.11
N GLN A 290 14.23 1.39 0.40
CA GLN A 290 14.39 -0.05 0.62
C GLN A 290 15.56 -0.29 1.57
N ASP A 291 15.27 -0.65 2.83
CA ASP A 291 16.31 -1.02 3.78
C ASP A 291 16.82 -2.44 3.51
N GLY A 292 18.14 -2.61 3.59
CA GLY A 292 18.79 -3.90 3.34
C GLY A 292 18.69 -4.39 1.89
N LEU A 293 18.47 -3.48 0.92
CA LEU A 293 18.48 -3.78 -0.50
C LEU A 293 19.82 -4.47 -0.87
N TYR A 294 19.74 -5.58 -1.59
CA TYR A 294 20.86 -6.46 -1.95
C TYR A 294 21.63 -7.10 -0.77
N THR A 295 21.05 -7.08 0.42
CA THR A 295 21.62 -7.76 1.59
C THR A 295 21.00 -9.14 1.73
N ARG A 296 21.83 -10.19 1.70
CA ARG A 296 21.35 -11.59 1.86
C ARG A 296 20.65 -11.78 3.20
N ARG A 297 19.57 -12.56 3.23
CA ARG A 297 18.83 -12.90 4.46
C ARG A 297 19.71 -13.48 5.55
N SER A 298 20.71 -14.31 5.20
CA SER A 298 21.68 -14.82 6.16
C SER A 298 22.47 -13.70 6.86
N ARG A 299 22.82 -12.63 6.13
CA ARG A 299 23.50 -11.47 6.71
C ARG A 299 22.55 -10.66 7.58
N LYS A 300 21.31 -10.45 7.14
CA LYS A 300 20.28 -9.79 7.94
C LYS A 300 20.03 -10.54 9.25
N MET A 301 19.87 -11.85 9.19
CA MET A 301 19.73 -12.69 10.39
C MET A 301 20.92 -12.55 11.33
N LYS A 302 22.14 -12.51 10.80
CA LYS A 302 23.32 -12.27 11.63
C LYS A 302 23.28 -10.90 12.31
N ASN A 303 22.96 -9.84 11.57
CA ASN A 303 22.84 -8.48 12.12
C ASN A 303 21.76 -8.43 13.24
N ILE A 304 20.61 -9.07 13.04
CA ILE A 304 19.55 -9.17 14.05
C ILE A 304 20.07 -9.85 15.32
N LEU A 305 20.78 -10.97 15.21
CA LEU A 305 21.32 -11.69 16.37
C LEU A 305 22.43 -10.92 17.10
N GLU A 306 23.19 -10.09 16.38
CA GLU A 306 24.27 -9.28 16.94
C GLU A 306 23.76 -7.97 17.56
N SER A 307 22.54 -7.53 17.26
CA SER A 307 21.93 -6.31 17.84
C SER A 307 21.40 -6.51 19.27
N GLY A 308 21.37 -7.74 19.76
CA GLY A 308 21.02 -8.05 21.16
C GLY A 308 19.62 -8.46 21.40
#